data_6cc5365a6cb8a341033fe5bde3519f99
#
_entry.id   6cc5365a6cb8a341033fe5bde3519f99
#
_cell.length_a   1.000
_cell.length_b   1.000
_cell.length_c   1.000
_cell.angle_alpha   90.00
_cell.angle_beta   90.00
_cell.angle_gamma   90.00
#
_symmetry.space_group_name_H-M   'P 1'
#
loop_
_entity.id
_entity.type
_entity.pdbx_description
1 polymer ?
#
loop_
_entity_poly.entity_id
_entity_poly.type
_entity_poly.pdbx_seq_one_letter_code
_entity_poly.pdbx_strand_id
1 'polypeptide(L)'
;LVKDDKFDELTDAAIRKPSDFKLEGIHDARTLFHAKLIRDADKLDNCRVKLEASIEAMLGVSEEAAGEGLISPAVWESCLRRESVLSSDRHVPVDYWVSYLAQYYDINFPETCEIIEEEDYITRIAGRLTYQEQDTRTKIHILTEDLNRYLEMPAVSVKE
;
A
#
# COMPACT_ATOMS: atom_id res chain seq x y z
N LEU A 1 7.76 33.22 -14.46
CA LEU A 1 7.55 31.94 -15.14
C LEU A 1 8.92 31.45 -15.59
N VAL A 2 9.48 30.50 -14.86
CA VAL A 2 10.72 29.79 -15.24
C VAL A 2 10.35 28.86 -16.39
N LYS A 3 10.75 29.21 -17.58
CA LYS A 3 10.72 28.31 -18.75
C LYS A 3 12.01 27.48 -18.73
N ASP A 4 12.04 26.46 -17.90
CA ASP A 4 13.13 25.49 -17.91
C ASP A 4 12.51 24.11 -18.09
N ASP A 5 12.39 23.67 -19.33
CA ASP A 5 11.80 22.38 -19.75
C ASP A 5 12.65 21.18 -19.28
N LYS A 6 13.82 21.46 -18.66
CA LYS A 6 14.80 20.47 -18.23
C LYS A 6 14.30 19.49 -17.18
N PHE A 7 13.22 19.86 -16.45
CA PHE A 7 12.62 19.04 -15.40
C PHE A 7 11.21 18.56 -15.75
N ASP A 8 10.67 18.90 -16.94
CA ASP A 8 9.29 18.58 -17.28
C ASP A 8 9.06 17.07 -17.40
N GLU A 9 9.98 16.34 -18.04
CA GLU A 9 9.91 14.87 -18.14
C GLU A 9 10.01 14.19 -16.76
N LEU A 10 10.90 14.70 -15.90
CA LEU A 10 11.07 14.21 -14.54
C LEU A 10 9.84 14.47 -13.69
N THR A 11 9.31 15.68 -13.78
CA THR A 11 8.10 16.11 -13.05
C THR A 11 6.87 15.34 -13.54
N ASP A 12 6.71 15.19 -14.85
CA ASP A 12 5.59 14.43 -15.44
C ASP A 12 5.63 12.95 -15.05
N ALA A 13 6.80 12.31 -15.14
CA ALA A 13 6.99 10.93 -14.72
C ALA A 13 6.77 10.75 -13.20
N ALA A 14 7.25 11.68 -12.39
CA ALA A 14 7.11 11.65 -10.95
C ALA A 14 5.66 11.88 -10.49
N ILE A 15 4.86 12.65 -11.22
CA ILE A 15 3.45 12.93 -10.89
C ILE A 15 2.50 11.87 -11.46
N ARG A 16 2.73 11.37 -12.67
CA ARG A 16 1.81 10.44 -13.33
C ARG A 16 2.03 8.98 -12.95
N LYS A 17 3.28 8.55 -12.76
CA LYS A 17 3.65 7.14 -12.53
C LYS A 17 3.52 6.61 -11.12
N PRO A 18 3.48 7.39 -10.02
CA PRO A 18 3.24 6.83 -8.67
C PRO A 18 1.92 6.07 -8.55
N SER A 19 0.92 6.43 -9.34
CA SER A 19 -0.38 5.74 -9.40
C SER A 19 -0.35 4.47 -10.27
N ASP A 20 0.70 4.25 -11.07
CA ASP A 20 0.84 3.01 -11.83
C ASP A 20 1.12 1.83 -10.89
N PHE A 21 0.59 0.66 -11.24
CA PHE A 21 0.79 -0.56 -10.44
C PHE A 21 2.28 -0.92 -10.31
N LYS A 22 3.09 -0.64 -11.33
CA LYS A 22 4.56 -0.83 -11.32
C LYS A 22 5.26 0.37 -11.98
N LEU A 23 6.44 0.72 -11.46
CA LEU A 23 7.30 1.75 -12.04
C LEU A 23 8.12 1.16 -13.21
N GLU A 24 7.43 0.80 -14.31
CA GLU A 24 8.08 0.24 -15.50
C GLU A 24 8.41 1.33 -16.53
N GLY A 25 9.48 1.11 -17.33
CA GLY A 25 9.86 2.00 -18.44
C GLY A 25 10.53 3.32 -18.03
N ILE A 26 10.96 3.47 -16.77
CA ILE A 26 11.78 4.60 -16.34
C ILE A 26 13.25 4.17 -16.40
N HIS A 27 14.00 4.68 -17.37
CA HIS A 27 15.40 4.31 -17.59
C HIS A 27 16.38 5.29 -16.93
N ASP A 28 15.96 6.51 -16.64
CA ASP A 28 16.78 7.50 -15.94
C ASP A 28 16.76 7.27 -14.44
N ALA A 29 17.94 7.02 -13.84
CA ALA A 29 18.07 6.69 -12.42
C ALA A 29 17.55 7.79 -11.49
N ARG A 30 17.72 9.07 -11.88
CA ARG A 30 17.24 10.21 -11.09
C ARG A 30 15.73 10.28 -11.11
N THR A 31 15.12 10.11 -12.26
CA THR A 31 13.66 10.07 -12.43
C THR A 31 13.05 8.91 -11.64
N LEU A 32 13.68 7.72 -11.72
CA LEU A 32 13.23 6.56 -10.95
C LEU A 32 13.33 6.79 -9.44
N PHE A 33 14.41 7.41 -8.95
CA PHE A 33 14.57 7.77 -7.55
C PHE A 33 13.44 8.70 -7.07
N HIS A 34 13.14 9.76 -7.81
CA HIS A 34 12.06 10.69 -7.46
C HIS A 34 10.68 10.03 -7.53
N ALA A 35 10.43 9.18 -8.52
CA ALA A 35 9.18 8.45 -8.62
C ALA A 35 8.98 7.51 -7.41
N LYS A 36 10.02 6.80 -6.98
CA LYS A 36 10.02 5.98 -5.77
C LYS A 36 9.75 6.81 -4.51
N LEU A 37 10.41 7.96 -4.38
CA LEU A 37 10.25 8.85 -3.23
C LEU A 37 8.81 9.38 -3.10
N ILE A 38 8.22 9.83 -4.20
CA ILE A 38 6.84 10.30 -4.22
C ILE A 38 5.87 9.16 -3.90
N ARG A 39 6.13 7.97 -4.42
CA ARG A 39 5.32 6.78 -4.15
C ARG A 39 5.32 6.38 -2.68
N ASP A 40 6.47 6.44 -2.02
CA ASP A 40 6.57 6.16 -0.59
C ASP A 40 5.92 7.27 0.24
N ALA A 41 6.11 8.54 -0.13
CA ALA A 41 5.45 9.67 0.53
C ALA A 41 3.91 9.60 0.42
N ASP A 42 3.37 9.21 -0.73
CA ASP A 42 1.93 8.97 -0.93
C ASP A 42 1.43 7.85 0.00
N LYS A 43 2.18 6.76 0.14
CA LYS A 43 1.81 5.67 1.05
C LYS A 43 1.82 6.10 2.52
N LEU A 44 2.77 6.95 2.94
CA LEU A 44 2.80 7.50 4.30
C LEU A 44 1.61 8.44 4.57
N ASP A 45 1.28 9.33 3.64
CA ASP A 45 0.08 10.19 3.79
C ASP A 45 -1.20 9.33 3.84
N ASN A 46 -1.27 8.30 3.03
CA ASN A 46 -2.36 7.34 3.03
C ASN A 46 -2.49 6.57 4.38
N CYS A 47 -1.42 6.37 5.15
CA CYS A 47 -1.51 5.79 6.50
C CYS A 47 -2.41 6.65 7.40
N ARG A 48 -2.15 7.97 7.41
CA ARG A 48 -2.94 8.93 8.18
C ARG A 48 -4.42 8.92 7.73
N VAL A 49 -4.67 8.98 6.44
CA VAL A 49 -6.03 8.95 5.88
C VAL A 49 -6.78 7.68 6.32
N LYS A 50 -6.12 6.52 6.26
CA LYS A 50 -6.74 5.24 6.66
C LYS A 50 -7.04 5.16 8.15
N LEU A 51 -6.36 5.92 8.99
CA LEU A 51 -6.62 5.99 10.43
C LEU A 51 -7.64 7.07 10.83
N GLU A 52 -7.71 8.18 10.10
CA GLU A 52 -8.51 9.35 10.47
C GLU A 52 -9.85 9.43 9.73
N ALA A 53 -9.89 9.11 8.43
CA ALA A 53 -11.11 9.19 7.63
C ALA A 53 -12.12 8.11 8.04
N SER A 54 -13.42 8.35 7.89
CA SER A 54 -14.43 7.33 8.13
C SER A 54 -14.35 6.20 7.09
N ILE A 55 -14.69 4.98 7.50
CA ILE A 55 -14.75 3.83 6.57
C ILE A 55 -15.75 4.10 5.45
N GLU A 56 -16.88 4.71 5.77
CA GLU A 56 -17.89 5.07 4.78
C GLU A 56 -17.35 6.06 3.72
N ALA A 57 -16.54 7.05 4.12
CA ALA A 57 -15.92 7.98 3.19
C ALA A 57 -14.89 7.30 2.26
N MET A 58 -14.19 6.27 2.76
CA MET A 58 -13.15 5.56 2.01
C MET A 58 -13.71 4.44 1.12
N LEU A 59 -14.69 3.69 1.61
CA LEU A 59 -15.19 2.45 0.98
C LEU A 59 -16.63 2.57 0.48
N GLY A 60 -17.38 3.62 0.86
CA GLY A 60 -18.77 3.79 0.49
C GLY A 60 -19.74 2.84 1.20
N VAL A 61 -19.31 2.15 2.25
CA VAL A 61 -20.09 1.20 3.05
C VAL A 61 -19.86 1.45 4.53
N SER A 62 -20.76 0.95 5.40
CA SER A 62 -20.57 1.05 6.85
C SER A 62 -19.33 0.26 7.30
N GLU A 63 -18.82 0.58 8.49
CA GLU A 63 -17.69 -0.14 9.09
C GLU A 63 -18.00 -1.63 9.30
N GLU A 64 -19.24 -1.96 9.70
CA GLU A 64 -19.70 -3.34 9.86
C GLU A 64 -19.68 -4.08 8.51
N ALA A 65 -20.23 -3.47 7.46
CA ALA A 65 -20.24 -4.06 6.12
C ALA A 65 -18.83 -4.19 5.51
N ALA A 66 -17.90 -3.30 5.87
CA ALA A 66 -16.51 -3.40 5.43
C ALA A 66 -15.78 -4.60 6.05
N GLY A 67 -16.18 -5.03 7.26
CA GLY A 67 -15.61 -6.19 7.94
C GLY A 67 -16.32 -7.52 7.63
N GLU A 68 -17.38 -7.49 6.83
CA GLU A 68 -18.12 -8.69 6.43
C GLU A 68 -17.42 -9.45 5.29
N GLY A 69 -17.64 -10.75 5.24
CA GLY A 69 -17.30 -11.62 4.14
C GLY A 69 -15.87 -12.17 4.17
N LEU A 70 -15.60 -12.97 3.17
CA LEU A 70 -14.32 -13.65 2.96
C LEU A 70 -13.46 -12.84 2.00
N ILE A 71 -12.16 -12.84 2.24
CA ILE A 71 -11.18 -12.26 1.32
C ILE A 71 -11.18 -13.09 0.02
N SER A 72 -11.31 -12.43 -1.12
CA SER A 72 -11.29 -13.09 -2.43
C SER A 72 -9.98 -13.85 -2.67
N PRO A 73 -10.02 -15.03 -3.27
CA PRO A 73 -8.83 -15.88 -3.45
C PRO A 73 -7.68 -15.16 -4.16
N ALA A 74 -7.94 -14.41 -5.23
CA ALA A 74 -6.91 -13.68 -5.97
C ALA A 74 -6.22 -12.59 -5.12
N VAL A 75 -6.99 -11.91 -4.25
CA VAL A 75 -6.46 -10.93 -3.29
C VAL A 75 -5.53 -11.61 -2.29
N TRP A 76 -5.96 -12.74 -1.73
CA TRP A 76 -5.14 -13.50 -0.79
C TRP A 76 -3.87 -14.06 -1.42
N GLU A 77 -3.95 -14.56 -2.66
CA GLU A 77 -2.77 -15.02 -3.42
C GLU A 77 -1.75 -13.90 -3.64
N SER A 78 -2.19 -12.67 -3.93
CA SER A 78 -1.30 -11.51 -4.03
C SER A 78 -0.57 -11.22 -2.72
N CYS A 79 -1.29 -11.29 -1.58
CA CYS A 79 -0.68 -11.15 -0.25
C CYS A 79 0.39 -12.23 0.01
N LEU A 80 0.09 -13.49 -0.33
CA LEU A 80 1.05 -14.60 -0.16
C LEU A 80 2.30 -14.45 -1.03
N ARG A 81 2.19 -13.79 -2.18
CA ARG A 81 3.34 -13.45 -3.04
C ARG A 81 4.06 -12.17 -2.62
N ARG A 82 3.58 -11.50 -1.57
CA ARG A 82 4.09 -10.19 -1.14
C ARG A 82 4.05 -9.15 -2.25
N GLU A 83 2.91 -9.07 -2.91
CA GLU A 83 2.63 -8.15 -4.02
C GLU A 83 1.42 -7.27 -3.69
N SER A 84 1.40 -6.07 -4.28
CA SER A 84 0.19 -5.25 -4.28
C SER A 84 -0.95 -5.93 -5.01
N VAL A 85 -2.19 -5.70 -4.55
CA VAL A 85 -3.40 -6.29 -5.13
C VAL A 85 -3.85 -5.50 -6.35
N LEU A 86 -4.16 -6.18 -7.44
CA LEU A 86 -4.76 -5.56 -8.63
C LEU A 86 -6.18 -5.06 -8.33
N SER A 87 -6.53 -3.92 -8.91
CA SER A 87 -7.87 -3.33 -8.75
C SER A 87 -8.98 -4.24 -9.26
N SER A 88 -8.70 -5.03 -10.32
CA SER A 88 -9.62 -5.99 -10.92
C SER A 88 -9.98 -7.17 -10.01
N ASP A 89 -9.14 -7.45 -9.01
CA ASP A 89 -9.29 -8.62 -8.14
C ASP A 89 -10.11 -8.33 -6.88
N ARG A 90 -10.42 -7.04 -6.65
CA ARG A 90 -11.21 -6.57 -5.51
C ARG A 90 -12.70 -6.62 -5.83
N HIS A 91 -13.44 -7.51 -5.21
CA HIS A 91 -14.85 -7.75 -5.48
C HIS A 91 -15.77 -7.41 -4.30
N VAL A 92 -15.24 -7.43 -3.08
CA VAL A 92 -15.99 -7.17 -1.84
C VAL A 92 -15.29 -6.10 -1.00
N PRO A 93 -15.99 -5.42 -0.09
CA PRO A 93 -15.41 -4.32 0.69
C PRO A 93 -14.12 -4.69 1.44
N VAL A 94 -14.06 -5.89 2.03
CA VAL A 94 -12.86 -6.37 2.75
C VAL A 94 -11.64 -6.52 1.83
N ASP A 95 -11.82 -6.80 0.54
CA ASP A 95 -10.72 -6.87 -0.43
C ASP A 95 -10.02 -5.51 -0.61
N TYR A 96 -10.80 -4.42 -0.60
CA TYR A 96 -10.23 -3.06 -0.66
C TYR A 96 -9.41 -2.78 0.59
N TRP A 97 -9.88 -3.19 1.76
CA TRP A 97 -9.13 -3.00 2.99
C TRP A 97 -7.84 -3.80 3.03
N VAL A 98 -7.88 -5.06 2.61
CA VAL A 98 -6.70 -5.91 2.44
C VAL A 98 -5.72 -5.32 1.42
N SER A 99 -6.23 -4.76 0.32
CA SER A 99 -5.36 -4.12 -0.68
C SER A 99 -4.63 -2.88 -0.13
N TYR A 100 -5.24 -2.18 0.84
CA TYR A 100 -4.57 -1.07 1.54
C TYR A 100 -3.43 -1.54 2.43
N LEU A 101 -3.48 -2.74 2.97
CA LEU A 101 -2.37 -3.35 3.71
C LEU A 101 -1.31 -3.90 2.74
N ALA A 102 -1.71 -4.65 1.72
CA ALA A 102 -0.79 -5.28 0.78
C ALA A 102 0.10 -4.29 0.01
N GLN A 103 -0.31 -3.01 -0.13
CA GLN A 103 0.53 -1.98 -0.77
C GLN A 103 1.87 -1.73 -0.06
N TYR A 104 1.99 -2.09 1.23
CA TYR A 104 3.23 -1.91 2.00
C TYR A 104 4.34 -2.90 1.62
N TYR A 105 4.04 -3.95 0.85
CA TYR A 105 5.07 -4.77 0.20
C TYR A 105 5.84 -4.03 -0.91
N ASP A 106 5.35 -2.87 -1.34
CA ASP A 106 5.95 -2.04 -2.38
C ASP A 106 6.50 -0.73 -1.78
N ILE A 107 7.17 -0.80 -0.65
CA ILE A 107 7.96 0.29 -0.08
C ILE A 107 9.37 0.24 -0.68
N ASN A 108 9.92 1.41 -0.96
CA ASN A 108 11.18 1.55 -1.68
C ASN A 108 12.36 1.98 -0.79
N PHE A 109 12.09 2.69 0.31
CA PHE A 109 13.13 3.26 1.15
C PHE A 109 13.08 2.72 2.57
N PRO A 110 14.26 2.40 3.18
CA PRO A 110 14.33 1.94 4.57
C PRO A 110 13.73 2.94 5.56
N GLU A 111 13.93 4.23 5.34
CA GLU A 111 13.41 5.30 6.19
C GLU A 111 11.88 5.31 6.22
N THR A 112 11.25 4.94 5.11
CA THR A 112 9.79 4.76 5.05
C THR A 112 9.34 3.56 5.88
N CYS A 113 10.09 2.47 5.85
CA CYS A 113 9.81 1.29 6.69
C CYS A 113 9.92 1.65 8.18
N GLU A 114 10.99 2.35 8.58
CA GLU A 114 11.20 2.80 9.96
C GLU A 114 10.02 3.66 10.47
N ILE A 115 9.54 4.62 9.67
CA ILE A 115 8.38 5.44 10.04
C ILE A 115 7.11 4.59 10.20
N ILE A 116 6.87 3.62 9.30
CA ILE A 116 5.69 2.75 9.36
C ILE A 116 5.73 1.88 10.61
N GLU A 117 6.90 1.39 10.98
CA GLU A 117 7.13 0.57 12.17
C GLU A 117 7.00 1.40 13.46
N GLU A 118 7.69 2.54 13.56
CA GLU A 118 7.65 3.43 14.74
C GLU A 118 6.22 3.89 15.08
N GLU A 119 5.42 4.17 14.06
CA GLU A 119 4.02 4.59 14.19
C GLU A 119 3.03 3.42 14.31
N ASP A 120 3.50 2.17 14.24
CA ASP A 120 2.69 0.94 14.25
C ASP A 120 1.51 0.98 13.26
N TYR A 121 1.75 1.55 12.07
CA TYR A 121 0.69 1.78 11.10
C TYR A 121 0.01 0.49 10.64
N ILE A 122 0.77 -0.59 10.43
CA ILE A 122 0.22 -1.86 9.93
C ILE A 122 -0.80 -2.43 10.92
N THR A 123 -0.42 -2.56 12.20
CA THR A 123 -1.30 -3.12 13.24
C THR A 123 -2.52 -2.23 13.46
N ARG A 124 -2.32 -0.91 13.51
CA ARG A 124 -3.40 0.07 13.72
C ARG A 124 -4.40 0.07 12.58
N ILE A 125 -3.95 0.02 11.32
CA ILE A 125 -4.83 -0.04 10.14
C ILE A 125 -5.55 -1.39 10.09
N ALA A 126 -4.85 -2.51 10.29
CA ALA A 126 -5.46 -3.83 10.32
C ALA A 126 -6.53 -3.96 11.40
N GLY A 127 -6.26 -3.42 12.61
CA GLY A 127 -7.17 -3.45 13.76
C GLY A 127 -8.35 -2.49 13.68
N ARG A 128 -8.46 -1.67 12.64
CA ARG A 128 -9.51 -0.68 12.53
C ARG A 128 -10.89 -1.26 12.20
N LEU A 129 -10.93 -2.42 11.54
CA LEU A 129 -12.16 -3.12 11.21
C LEU A 129 -12.38 -4.32 12.16
N THR A 130 -13.67 -4.58 12.46
CA THR A 130 -14.09 -5.83 13.10
C THR A 130 -14.47 -6.83 12.04
N TYR A 131 -13.61 -7.84 11.83
CA TYR A 131 -13.86 -8.89 10.84
C TYR A 131 -14.79 -9.96 11.38
N GLN A 132 -15.87 -10.24 10.70
CA GLN A 132 -16.92 -11.15 11.19
C GLN A 132 -16.55 -12.62 10.93
N GLU A 133 -15.94 -12.92 9.78
CA GLU A 133 -15.55 -14.27 9.40
C GLU A 133 -14.23 -14.72 10.06
N GLN A 134 -14.23 -15.94 10.64
CA GLN A 134 -13.03 -16.47 11.29
C GLN A 134 -11.85 -16.65 10.33
N ASP A 135 -12.11 -17.06 9.11
CA ASP A 135 -11.07 -17.21 8.07
C ASP A 135 -10.43 -15.85 7.75
N THR A 136 -11.25 -14.81 7.60
CA THR A 136 -10.78 -13.44 7.35
C THR A 136 -9.95 -12.93 8.52
N ARG A 137 -10.39 -13.12 9.78
CA ARG A 137 -9.60 -12.78 10.98
C ARG A 137 -8.22 -13.43 10.96
N THR A 138 -8.18 -14.72 10.65
CA THR A 138 -6.93 -15.49 10.60
C THR A 138 -6.00 -14.96 9.51
N LYS A 139 -6.53 -14.68 8.32
CA LYS A 139 -5.75 -14.13 7.20
C LYS A 139 -5.23 -12.72 7.49
N ILE A 140 -6.04 -11.86 8.08
CA ILE A 140 -5.60 -10.51 8.50
C ILE A 140 -4.49 -10.59 9.53
N HIS A 141 -4.59 -11.47 10.51
CA HIS A 141 -3.51 -11.68 11.49
C HIS A 141 -2.22 -12.14 10.83
N ILE A 142 -2.29 -13.14 9.94
CA ILE A 142 -1.13 -13.63 9.19
C ILE A 142 -0.51 -12.51 8.34
N LEU A 143 -1.34 -11.73 7.63
CA LEU A 143 -0.90 -10.62 6.80
C LEU A 143 -0.20 -9.54 7.63
N THR A 144 -0.78 -9.18 8.78
CA THR A 144 -0.22 -8.17 9.70
C THR A 144 1.16 -8.59 10.22
N GLU A 145 1.29 -9.84 10.67
CA GLU A 145 2.57 -10.38 11.15
C GLU A 145 3.61 -10.47 10.02
N ASP A 146 3.21 -10.89 8.82
CA ASP A 146 4.13 -10.98 7.69
C ASP A 146 4.59 -9.60 7.21
N LEU A 147 3.71 -8.61 7.18
CA LEU A 147 4.04 -7.22 6.82
C LEU A 147 5.01 -6.60 7.84
N ASN A 148 4.74 -6.72 9.14
CA ASN A 148 5.63 -6.20 10.17
C ASN A 148 7.03 -6.84 10.04
N ARG A 149 7.11 -8.15 9.89
CA ARG A 149 8.38 -8.86 9.66
C ARG A 149 9.06 -8.45 8.35
N TYR A 150 8.28 -8.17 7.30
CA TYR A 150 8.81 -7.74 6.02
C TYR A 150 9.46 -6.35 6.11
N LEU A 151 8.86 -5.44 6.86
CA LEU A 151 9.38 -4.07 7.05
C LEU A 151 10.60 -4.03 7.97
N GLU A 152 10.70 -4.91 8.98
CA GLU A 152 11.88 -5.07 9.85
C GLU A 152 13.11 -5.62 9.10
N MET A 153 12.90 -6.29 7.97
CA MET A 153 14.03 -6.81 7.18
C MET A 153 14.79 -5.62 6.59
N PRO A 154 16.13 -5.54 6.80
CA PRO A 154 16.92 -4.50 6.16
C PRO A 154 16.62 -4.54 4.67
N ALA A 155 16.26 -3.39 4.10
CA ALA A 155 15.80 -3.26 2.73
C ALA A 155 16.63 -4.17 1.84
N VAL A 156 16.00 -5.26 1.40
CA VAL A 156 16.64 -6.20 0.48
C VAL A 156 17.02 -5.36 -0.71
N SER A 157 18.35 -5.30 -0.91
CA SER A 157 19.03 -4.75 -2.05
C SER A 157 18.10 -4.45 -3.21
N VAL A 158 18.00 -3.18 -3.57
CA VAL A 158 17.40 -2.70 -4.80
C VAL A 158 17.47 -3.83 -5.83
N LYS A 159 16.33 -4.42 -6.17
CA LYS A 159 16.28 -5.32 -7.32
C LYS A 159 16.73 -4.48 -8.49
N GLU A 160 17.98 -4.72 -8.93
CA GLU A 160 18.56 -4.19 -10.14
C GLU A 160 17.69 -4.50 -11.35
#